data_d42a55906e6e76f71b52e0bed80708b2
#
_entry.id   d42a55906e6e76f71b52e0bed80708b2
#
_cell.length_a   1.000
_cell.length_b   1.000
_cell.length_c   1.000
_cell.angle_alpha   90.00
_cell.angle_beta   90.00
_cell.angle_gamma   90.00
#
_symmetry.space_group_name_H-M   'P 1'
#
loop_
_entity.id
_entity.type
_entity.pdbx_description
1 polymer ?
#
loop_
_entity_poly.entity_id
_entity_poly.type
_entity_poly.pdbx_seq_one_letter_code
_entity_poly.pdbx_strand_id
1 'polypeptide(L)'
;MKKLIIAGQEFDSRLFLGTGKFHSNTTMEEAILASGCEMVTVAMKRIELDDKEDDMLKHIIHPHIRLLPNTSGVRTAEEAVFAAQMAREAFGTNWLKLEIHPDPRYLLPDSTETLKATEELVKLGFVVLPYCQADPTLCKRLEAVSYTHLRAHETRGN
;
A
#
# COMPACT_ATOMS: atom_id res chain seq x y z
N MET A 1 6.60 -9.54 -22.65
CA MET A 1 6.76 -10.06 -21.27
C MET A 1 5.38 -10.25 -20.66
N LYS A 2 5.14 -11.26 -19.82
CA LYS A 2 3.84 -11.44 -19.16
C LYS A 2 3.60 -10.29 -18.17
N LYS A 3 2.44 -9.64 -18.26
CA LYS A 3 2.06 -8.53 -17.35
C LYS A 3 2.00 -8.99 -15.89
N LEU A 4 2.24 -8.07 -14.98
CA LEU A 4 1.97 -8.29 -13.55
C LEU A 4 0.49 -8.04 -13.31
N ILE A 5 -0.19 -8.96 -12.62
CA ILE A 5 -1.59 -8.81 -12.25
C ILE A 5 -1.70 -8.84 -10.73
N ILE A 6 -2.29 -7.79 -10.14
CA ILE A 6 -2.60 -7.69 -8.70
C ILE A 6 -4.05 -7.28 -8.56
N ALA A 7 -4.85 -8.05 -7.83
CA ALA A 7 -6.28 -7.79 -7.61
C ALA A 7 -7.04 -7.49 -8.92
N GLY A 8 -6.76 -8.25 -10.00
CA GLY A 8 -7.38 -8.07 -11.32
C GLY A 8 -6.87 -6.88 -12.12
N GLN A 9 -6.03 -6.02 -11.55
CA GLN A 9 -5.40 -4.90 -12.25
C GLN A 9 -4.10 -5.34 -12.93
N GLU A 10 -3.96 -5.06 -14.20
CA GLU A 10 -2.74 -5.32 -14.97
C GLU A 10 -1.75 -4.14 -14.86
N PHE A 11 -0.45 -4.49 -14.76
CA PHE A 11 0.67 -3.56 -14.76
C PHE A 11 1.68 -3.98 -15.84
N ASP A 12 2.13 -3.05 -16.64
CA ASP A 12 3.22 -3.24 -17.60
C ASP A 12 4.57 -3.18 -16.88
N SER A 13 4.70 -2.29 -15.89
CA SER A 13 5.89 -2.19 -15.05
C SER A 13 5.80 -3.13 -13.84
N ARG A 14 6.93 -3.77 -13.51
CA ARG A 14 7.10 -4.53 -12.26
C ARG A 14 7.82 -3.73 -11.17
N LEU A 15 8.16 -2.48 -11.47
CA LEU A 15 8.80 -1.58 -10.53
C LEU A 15 7.73 -0.72 -9.86
N PHE A 16 7.73 -0.72 -8.52
CA PHE A 16 6.99 0.22 -7.70
C PHE A 16 8.00 1.11 -6.99
N LEU A 17 7.80 2.41 -7.04
CA LEU A 17 8.69 3.37 -6.39
C LEU A 17 8.11 3.89 -5.09
N GLY A 18 9.00 4.31 -4.19
CA GLY A 18 8.64 5.07 -2.99
C GLY A 18 8.97 6.56 -3.18
N THR A 19 8.36 7.39 -2.34
CA THR A 19 8.56 8.85 -2.33
C THR A 19 9.64 9.32 -1.34
N GLY A 20 10.30 8.38 -0.67
CA GLY A 20 11.28 8.70 0.37
C GLY A 20 12.68 8.97 -0.16
N LYS A 21 13.43 9.85 0.54
CA LYS A 21 14.87 10.08 0.35
C LYS A 21 15.28 10.78 -0.96
N PHE A 22 14.35 11.37 -1.68
CA PHE A 22 14.69 12.28 -2.77
C PHE A 22 15.14 13.65 -2.23
N HIS A 23 16.01 14.31 -2.97
CA HIS A 23 16.52 15.63 -2.62
C HIS A 23 15.45 16.73 -2.72
N SER A 24 14.52 16.58 -3.66
CA SER A 24 13.41 17.50 -3.87
C SER A 24 12.20 16.77 -4.45
N ASN A 25 11.03 17.37 -4.37
CA ASN A 25 9.81 16.86 -4.99
C ASN A 25 9.93 16.79 -6.52
N THR A 26 10.61 17.77 -7.13
CA THR A 26 10.87 17.77 -8.58
C THR A 26 11.74 16.59 -9.00
N THR A 27 12.85 16.33 -8.29
CA THR A 27 13.72 15.17 -8.58
C THR A 27 12.97 13.85 -8.37
N MET A 28 12.11 13.78 -7.38
CA MET A 28 11.24 12.62 -7.14
C MET A 28 10.30 12.40 -8.34
N GLU A 29 9.60 13.42 -8.79
CA GLU A 29 8.69 13.34 -9.93
C GLU A 29 9.41 12.91 -11.21
N GLU A 30 10.55 13.53 -11.52
CA GLU A 30 11.38 13.16 -12.68
C GLU A 30 11.78 11.68 -12.62
N ALA A 31 12.21 11.18 -11.47
CA ALA A 31 12.57 9.77 -11.29
C ALA A 31 11.37 8.84 -11.46
N ILE A 32 10.22 9.21 -10.92
CA ILE A 32 8.97 8.45 -11.06
C ILE A 32 8.59 8.34 -12.55
N LEU A 33 8.55 9.45 -13.26
CA LEU A 33 8.17 9.49 -14.66
C LEU A 33 9.20 8.74 -15.55
N ALA A 34 10.49 8.95 -15.32
CA ALA A 34 11.55 8.28 -16.06
C ALA A 34 11.59 6.76 -15.85
N SER A 35 11.16 6.27 -14.67
CA SER A 35 11.15 4.84 -14.35
C SER A 35 10.07 4.05 -15.09
N GLY A 36 9.01 4.72 -15.57
CA GLY A 36 7.84 4.07 -16.15
C GLY A 36 7.05 3.24 -15.13
N CYS A 37 7.20 3.50 -13.81
CA CYS A 37 6.41 2.81 -12.80
C CYS A 37 4.95 3.26 -12.86
N GLU A 38 4.05 2.35 -12.55
CA GLU A 38 2.61 2.57 -12.54
C GLU A 38 2.02 2.58 -11.12
N MET A 39 2.88 2.40 -10.12
CA MET A 39 2.50 2.45 -8.70
C MET A 39 3.59 3.12 -7.87
N VAL A 40 3.17 4.04 -7.00
CA VAL A 40 4.06 4.80 -6.12
C VAL A 40 3.57 4.71 -4.68
N THR A 41 4.46 4.31 -3.76
CA THR A 41 4.12 4.26 -2.34
C THR A 41 4.34 5.61 -1.67
N VAL A 42 3.42 5.98 -0.79
CA VAL A 42 3.45 7.21 -0.02
C VAL A 42 3.17 6.93 1.46
N ALA A 43 4.04 7.47 2.33
CA ALA A 43 3.84 7.32 3.77
C ALA A 43 2.82 8.34 4.28
N MET A 44 1.77 7.86 4.98
CA MET A 44 0.76 8.73 5.59
C MET A 44 1.35 9.81 6.48
N LYS A 45 2.37 9.48 7.27
CA LYS A 45 3.06 10.41 8.17
C LYS A 45 3.77 11.57 7.49
N ARG A 46 3.98 11.51 6.18
CA ARG A 46 4.63 12.58 5.42
C ARG A 46 3.66 13.63 4.91
N ILE A 47 2.37 13.35 4.98
CA ILE A 47 1.35 14.27 4.49
C ILE A 47 0.77 14.95 5.72
N GLU A 48 1.29 16.10 6.02
CA GLU A 48 0.62 17.06 6.89
C GLU A 48 -0.50 17.70 6.07
N LEU A 49 -1.71 17.17 6.23
CA LEU A 49 -2.89 17.60 5.48
C LEU A 49 -3.23 19.10 5.65
N ASP A 50 -2.63 19.72 6.64
CA ASP A 50 -2.80 21.16 6.95
C ASP A 50 -1.62 22.02 6.49
N ASP A 51 -0.51 21.44 6.00
CA ASP A 51 0.60 22.23 5.49
C ASP A 51 0.36 22.64 4.04
N LYS A 52 -0.01 23.90 3.86
CA LYS A 52 -0.21 24.51 2.54
C LYS A 52 1.06 24.57 1.69
N GLU A 53 2.21 24.29 2.28
CA GLU A 53 3.52 24.23 1.60
C GLU A 53 3.89 22.79 1.18
N ASP A 54 3.18 21.74 1.65
CA ASP A 54 3.45 20.37 1.19
C ASP A 54 2.90 20.16 -0.21
N ASP A 55 3.78 20.42 -1.18
CA ASP A 55 3.52 20.27 -2.60
C ASP A 55 3.73 18.83 -3.12
N MET A 56 4.11 17.88 -2.24
CA MET A 56 4.50 16.53 -2.63
C MET A 56 3.41 15.80 -3.41
N LEU A 57 2.16 15.93 -3.01
CA LEU A 57 1.04 15.27 -3.68
C LEU A 57 0.89 15.69 -5.14
N LYS A 58 1.14 16.97 -5.46
CA LYS A 58 1.06 17.47 -6.83
C LYS A 58 2.06 16.81 -7.76
N HIS A 59 3.21 16.39 -7.21
CA HIS A 59 4.31 15.75 -7.94
C HIS A 59 4.12 14.23 -8.14
N ILE A 60 3.14 13.61 -7.48
CA ILE A 60 2.89 12.16 -7.57
C ILE A 60 1.51 11.82 -8.14
N ILE A 61 0.60 12.77 -8.28
CA ILE A 61 -0.72 12.57 -8.87
C ILE A 61 -0.62 12.67 -10.38
N HIS A 62 -0.53 11.51 -11.03
CA HIS A 62 -0.52 11.39 -12.49
C HIS A 62 -1.57 10.36 -12.94
N PRO A 63 -2.22 10.54 -14.11
CA PRO A 63 -3.31 9.65 -14.55
C PRO A 63 -2.94 8.17 -14.68
N HIS A 64 -1.66 7.87 -14.93
CA HIS A 64 -1.15 6.51 -15.12
C HIS A 64 -0.48 5.93 -13.86
N ILE A 65 -0.42 6.70 -12.77
CA ILE A 65 0.22 6.30 -11.52
C ILE A 65 -0.85 6.04 -10.45
N ARG A 66 -0.82 4.85 -9.91
CA ARG A 66 -1.63 4.47 -8.76
C ARG A 66 -0.89 4.79 -7.46
N LEU A 67 -1.54 5.49 -6.57
CA LEU A 67 -1.01 5.71 -5.24
C LEU A 67 -1.23 4.48 -4.36
N LEU A 68 -0.20 4.13 -3.60
CA LEU A 68 -0.20 3.05 -2.63
C LEU A 68 0.20 3.62 -1.26
N PRO A 69 -0.75 4.19 -0.51
CA PRO A 69 -0.49 4.64 0.85
C PRO A 69 0.04 3.52 1.73
N ASN A 70 0.95 3.83 2.66
CA ASN A 70 1.42 2.86 3.64
C ASN A 70 1.13 3.30 5.08
N THR A 71 1.00 2.32 5.96
CA THR A 71 0.73 2.49 7.38
C THR A 71 2.00 2.52 8.24
N SER A 72 3.15 2.84 7.65
CA SER A 72 4.42 2.85 8.36
C SER A 72 4.35 3.65 9.66
N GLY A 73 4.80 3.02 10.73
CA GLY A 73 4.86 3.59 12.07
C GLY A 73 3.68 3.24 12.99
N VAL A 74 2.67 2.50 12.52
CA VAL A 74 1.67 1.88 13.39
C VAL A 74 2.27 0.65 14.07
N ARG A 75 1.72 0.29 15.23
CA ARG A 75 2.24 -0.79 16.08
C ARG A 75 1.30 -1.96 16.24
N THR A 76 0.02 -1.77 15.97
CA THR A 76 -1.04 -2.77 16.14
C THR A 76 -1.92 -2.86 14.91
N ALA A 77 -2.68 -3.95 14.79
CA ALA A 77 -3.68 -4.13 13.74
C ALA A 77 -4.77 -3.05 13.79
N GLU A 78 -5.23 -2.69 14.99
CA GLU A 78 -6.25 -1.67 15.19
C GLU A 78 -5.79 -0.29 14.67
N GLU A 79 -4.56 0.12 15.03
CA GLU A 79 -3.96 1.35 14.51
C GLU A 79 -3.83 1.31 12.99
N ALA A 80 -3.46 0.14 12.42
CA ALA A 80 -3.30 -0.03 10.98
C ALA A 80 -4.65 0.11 10.25
N VAL A 81 -5.72 -0.49 10.77
CA VAL A 81 -7.06 -0.38 10.20
C VAL A 81 -7.55 1.07 10.24
N PHE A 82 -7.35 1.76 11.35
CA PHE A 82 -7.71 3.17 11.48
C PHE A 82 -6.92 4.03 10.47
N ALA A 83 -5.59 3.86 10.41
CA ALA A 83 -4.75 4.58 9.46
C ALA A 83 -5.14 4.31 8.00
N ALA A 84 -5.50 3.07 7.67
CA ALA A 84 -5.97 2.70 6.33
C ALA A 84 -7.26 3.42 5.93
N GLN A 85 -8.22 3.54 6.85
CA GLN A 85 -9.47 4.27 6.60
C GLN A 85 -9.19 5.76 6.37
N MET A 86 -8.31 6.36 7.16
CA MET A 86 -7.86 7.74 6.93
C MET A 86 -7.18 7.91 5.58
N ALA A 87 -6.33 6.94 5.19
CA ALA A 87 -5.67 6.95 3.89
C ALA A 87 -6.68 6.88 2.73
N ARG A 88 -7.71 6.05 2.85
CA ARG A 88 -8.76 5.94 1.83
C ARG A 88 -9.48 7.26 1.61
N GLU A 89 -9.83 7.95 2.68
CA GLU A 89 -10.47 9.27 2.60
C GLU A 89 -9.53 10.33 1.99
N ALA A 90 -8.26 10.34 2.42
CA ALA A 90 -7.29 11.33 1.98
C ALA A 90 -6.87 11.17 0.50
N PHE A 91 -6.69 9.93 0.04
CA PHE A 91 -6.15 9.63 -1.30
C PHE A 91 -7.18 9.12 -2.30
N GLY A 92 -8.41 8.85 -1.89
CA GLY A 92 -9.43 8.29 -2.76
C GLY A 92 -9.08 6.91 -3.32
N THR A 93 -8.30 6.10 -2.59
CA THR A 93 -7.86 4.77 -3.01
C THR A 93 -8.11 3.73 -1.93
N ASN A 94 -8.47 2.52 -2.36
CA ASN A 94 -8.57 1.35 -1.49
C ASN A 94 -7.33 0.45 -1.54
N TRP A 95 -6.28 0.84 -2.25
CA TRP A 95 -5.00 0.15 -2.28
C TRP A 95 -4.17 0.59 -1.08
N LEU A 96 -3.54 -0.37 -0.40
CA LEU A 96 -2.80 -0.11 0.81
C LEU A 96 -1.57 -1.01 0.92
N LYS A 97 -0.42 -0.41 1.23
CA LYS A 97 0.76 -1.14 1.70
C LYS A 97 0.68 -1.22 3.22
N LEU A 98 0.32 -2.40 3.73
CA LEU A 98 0.19 -2.63 5.16
C LEU A 98 1.57 -2.85 5.80
N GLU A 99 1.93 -1.98 6.72
CA GLU A 99 3.14 -2.06 7.52
C GLU A 99 2.80 -1.90 9.01
N ILE A 100 3.20 -2.85 9.84
CA ILE A 100 3.03 -2.80 11.31
C ILE A 100 4.38 -3.08 11.94
N HIS A 101 4.92 -2.09 12.65
CA HIS A 101 6.25 -2.13 13.26
C HIS A 101 6.14 -1.93 14.78
N PRO A 102 6.06 -2.99 15.59
CA PRO A 102 5.93 -2.87 17.04
C PRO A 102 7.12 -2.15 17.67
N ASP A 103 8.31 -2.39 17.14
CA ASP A 103 9.53 -1.71 17.56
C ASP A 103 10.11 -0.82 16.44
N PRO A 104 10.03 0.52 16.59
CA PRO A 104 10.48 1.45 15.57
C PRO A 104 11.99 1.45 15.34
N ARG A 105 12.79 0.82 16.22
CA ARG A 105 14.25 0.73 16.06
C ARG A 105 14.64 -0.28 15.00
N TYR A 106 13.89 -1.35 14.86
CA TYR A 106 14.20 -2.45 13.95
C TYR A 106 13.39 -2.43 12.67
N LEU A 107 12.22 -1.80 12.68
CA LEU A 107 11.29 -1.74 11.54
C LEU A 107 10.94 -3.14 10.97
N LEU A 108 10.95 -4.16 11.83
CA LEU A 108 10.52 -5.50 11.47
C LEU A 108 9.02 -5.64 11.59
N PRO A 109 8.36 -6.33 10.65
CA PRO A 109 6.92 -6.50 10.69
C PRO A 109 6.49 -7.51 11.75
N ASP A 110 5.38 -7.24 12.43
CA ASP A 110 4.70 -8.21 13.29
C ASP A 110 3.80 -9.13 12.47
N SER A 111 4.09 -10.43 12.48
CA SER A 111 3.37 -11.42 11.67
C SER A 111 1.91 -11.61 12.11
N THR A 112 1.65 -11.57 13.42
CA THR A 112 0.32 -11.79 13.99
C THR A 112 -0.59 -10.59 13.74
N GLU A 113 -0.09 -9.39 14.05
CA GLU A 113 -0.82 -8.15 13.82
C GLU A 113 -1.04 -7.90 12.32
N THR A 114 -0.06 -8.23 11.47
CA THR A 114 -0.18 -8.11 10.00
C THR A 114 -1.29 -9.02 9.47
N LEU A 115 -1.36 -10.29 9.90
CA LEU A 115 -2.41 -11.21 9.49
C LEU A 115 -3.79 -10.71 9.94
N LYS A 116 -3.93 -10.34 11.21
CA LYS A 116 -5.16 -9.81 11.80
C LYS A 116 -5.66 -8.56 11.05
N ALA A 117 -4.76 -7.59 10.82
CA ALA A 117 -5.11 -6.38 10.07
C ALA A 117 -5.50 -6.67 8.63
N THR A 118 -4.81 -7.61 7.96
CA THR A 118 -5.15 -8.01 6.58
C THR A 118 -6.55 -8.58 6.51
N GLU A 119 -6.94 -9.47 7.43
CA GLU A 119 -8.30 -10.06 7.48
C GLU A 119 -9.38 -8.98 7.61
N GLU A 120 -9.16 -7.99 8.46
CA GLU A 120 -10.11 -6.92 8.70
C GLU A 120 -10.18 -5.94 7.52
N LEU A 121 -9.03 -5.53 7.00
CA LEU A 121 -8.94 -4.60 5.86
C LEU A 121 -9.56 -5.18 4.59
N VAL A 122 -9.36 -6.47 4.32
CA VAL A 122 -9.97 -7.15 3.17
C VAL A 122 -11.50 -7.16 3.29
N LYS A 123 -12.06 -7.39 4.49
CA LYS A 123 -13.52 -7.30 4.74
C LYS A 123 -14.04 -5.87 4.51
N LEU A 124 -13.22 -4.85 4.76
CA LEU A 124 -13.53 -3.45 4.52
C LEU A 124 -13.34 -3.01 3.05
N GLY A 125 -12.96 -3.93 2.16
CA GLY A 125 -12.82 -3.70 0.72
C GLY A 125 -11.47 -3.15 0.28
N PHE A 126 -10.43 -3.24 1.12
CA PHE A 126 -9.08 -2.84 0.72
C PHE A 126 -8.39 -3.90 -0.12
N VAL A 127 -7.56 -3.45 -1.06
CA VAL A 127 -6.54 -4.26 -1.72
C VAL A 127 -5.26 -4.11 -0.90
N VAL A 128 -4.93 -5.15 -0.14
CA VAL A 128 -3.84 -5.11 0.84
C VAL A 128 -2.58 -5.74 0.25
N LEU A 129 -1.48 -4.98 0.26
CA LEU A 129 -0.14 -5.46 -0.03
C LEU A 129 0.65 -5.49 1.30
N PRO A 130 0.68 -6.63 2.00
CA PRO A 130 1.26 -6.70 3.33
C PRO A 130 2.78 -6.73 3.28
N TYR A 131 3.42 -5.95 4.14
CA TYR A 131 4.85 -6.08 4.43
C TYR A 131 5.04 -7.18 5.48
N CYS A 132 5.71 -8.25 5.09
CA CYS A 132 5.97 -9.40 5.95
C CYS A 132 7.39 -9.92 5.75
N GLN A 133 7.88 -10.71 6.71
CA GLN A 133 9.12 -11.44 6.54
C GLN A 133 8.97 -12.57 5.53
N ALA A 134 10.09 -13.11 5.03
CA ALA A 134 10.13 -14.23 4.10
C ALA A 134 9.77 -15.56 4.80
N ASP A 135 8.55 -15.62 5.35
CA ASP A 135 7.95 -16.81 5.97
C ASP A 135 6.90 -17.40 5.01
N PRO A 136 7.18 -18.54 4.37
CA PRO A 136 6.25 -19.17 3.43
C PRO A 136 4.91 -19.55 4.07
N THR A 137 4.89 -19.87 5.35
CA THR A 137 3.67 -20.25 6.08
C THR A 137 2.78 -19.03 6.27
N LEU A 138 3.36 -17.91 6.69
CA LEU A 138 2.65 -16.64 6.81
C LEU A 138 2.15 -16.15 5.45
N CYS A 139 3.00 -16.21 4.42
CA CYS A 139 2.63 -15.81 3.06
C CYS A 139 1.40 -16.58 2.54
N LYS A 140 1.34 -17.91 2.77
CA LYS A 140 0.16 -18.71 2.41
C LYS A 140 -1.10 -18.31 3.17
N ARG A 141 -0.98 -17.94 4.44
CA ARG A 141 -2.13 -17.46 5.24
C ARG A 141 -2.62 -16.11 4.71
N LEU A 142 -1.71 -15.19 4.43
CA LEU A 142 -2.04 -13.88 3.86
C LEU A 142 -2.70 -14.01 2.48
N GLU A 143 -2.18 -14.90 1.62
CA GLU A 143 -2.78 -15.20 0.32
C GLU A 143 -4.20 -15.78 0.48
N ALA A 144 -4.41 -16.72 1.39
CA ALA A 144 -5.70 -17.35 1.62
C ALA A 144 -6.77 -16.33 2.07
N VAL A 145 -6.41 -15.37 2.91
CA VAL A 145 -7.31 -14.28 3.33
C VAL A 145 -7.70 -13.41 2.15
N SER A 146 -6.75 -12.97 1.36
CA SER A 146 -6.98 -12.12 0.18
C SER A 146 -7.75 -12.85 -0.91
N TYR A 147 -7.45 -14.12 -1.14
CA TYR A 147 -8.08 -14.95 -2.17
C TYR A 147 -9.54 -15.29 -1.85
N THR A 148 -9.87 -15.52 -0.59
CA THR A 148 -11.25 -15.81 -0.17
C THR A 148 -12.17 -14.63 -0.48
N HIS A 149 -11.69 -13.41 -0.31
CA HIS A 149 -12.45 -12.22 -0.65
C HIS A 149 -12.67 -12.08 -2.17
N LEU A 150 -11.64 -12.30 -2.98
CA LEU A 150 -11.72 -12.25 -4.45
C LEU A 150 -12.65 -13.33 -5.01
N ARG A 151 -12.63 -14.54 -4.47
CA ARG A 151 -13.56 -15.62 -4.87
C ARG A 151 -15.01 -15.31 -4.57
N ALA A 152 -15.31 -14.64 -3.48
CA ALA A 152 -16.69 -14.27 -3.16
C ALA A 152 -17.29 -13.30 -4.20
N HIS A 153 -16.48 -12.53 -4.89
CA HIS A 153 -16.91 -11.67 -6.00
C HIS A 153 -17.04 -12.43 -7.32
N GLU A 154 -16.17 -13.38 -7.61
CA GLU A 154 -16.19 -14.15 -8.85
C GLU A 154 -17.38 -15.14 -8.92
N THR A 155 -17.82 -15.72 -7.81
CA THR A 155 -18.96 -16.65 -7.76
C THR A 155 -20.32 -15.97 -7.90
N ARG A 156 -20.41 -14.65 -7.94
CA ARG A 156 -21.64 -13.90 -8.23
C ARG A 156 -21.84 -13.56 -9.70
N GLY A 157 -20.94 -13.97 -10.56
CA GLY A 157 -20.95 -13.72 -12.00
C GLY A 157 -21.32 -14.91 -12.88
N ASN A 158 -21.86 -16.00 -12.30
CA ASN A 158 -22.41 -17.14 -13.04
C ASN A 158 -23.92 -17.29 -12.76
#